data_52627a30f1a60f5528d39eb4b8bdda90
#
_entry.id   52627a30f1a60f5528d39eb4b8bdda90
#
_cell.length_a   1.000
_cell.length_b   1.000
_cell.length_c   1.000
_cell.angle_alpha   90.00
_cell.angle_beta   90.00
_cell.angle_gamma   90.00
#
_symmetry.space_group_name_H-M   'P 1'
#
loop_
_entity.id
_entity.type
_entity.pdbx_description
1 polymer ?
#
loop_
_entity_poly.entity_id
_entity_poly.type
_entity_poly.pdbx_seq_one_letter_code
_entity_poly.pdbx_strand_id
1 'polypeptide(L)'
;DIAAHLVKEKEKYDLEYIWLISSDKDWDLLVQNNVSRFSYVTRKEVTLENWNDHYDVTPEEYISLKCLTGDKGDNVPGIPGIGPKRALGLIKEYGDAISIYDHVPLPGKYKYIESLNENYEQIPQNYELMDLITYCDDAIGADNISVIRGIMDAA
;
A
#
# COMPACT_ATOMS: atom_id res chain seq x y z
N ASP A 1 10.22 -2.63 -5.97
CA ASP A 1 9.76 -3.59 -7.00
C ASP A 1 10.30 -5.00 -6.71
N ILE A 2 11.62 -5.23 -6.57
CA ILE A 2 12.21 -6.55 -6.31
C ILE A 2 11.62 -7.19 -5.03
N ALA A 3 11.55 -6.43 -3.94
CA ALA A 3 10.95 -6.92 -2.70
C ALA A 3 9.47 -7.33 -2.89
N ALA A 4 8.70 -6.52 -3.61
CA ALA A 4 7.31 -6.82 -3.93
C ALA A 4 7.17 -8.09 -4.79
N HIS A 5 8.05 -8.27 -5.78
CA HIS A 5 8.11 -9.50 -6.58
C HIS A 5 8.41 -10.74 -5.72
N LEU A 6 9.39 -10.67 -4.82
CA LEU A 6 9.71 -11.79 -3.92
C LEU A 6 8.55 -12.11 -2.97
N VAL A 7 7.85 -11.10 -2.48
CA VAL A 7 6.65 -11.27 -1.64
C VAL A 7 5.50 -11.90 -2.44
N LYS A 8 5.28 -11.45 -3.68
CA LYS A 8 4.27 -11.98 -4.60
C LYS A 8 4.51 -13.45 -4.94
N GLU A 9 5.76 -13.80 -5.22
CA GLU A 9 6.17 -15.14 -5.69
C GLU A 9 6.73 -16.01 -4.55
N LYS A 10 6.55 -15.64 -3.28
CA LYS A 10 7.20 -16.31 -2.15
C LYS A 10 6.94 -17.82 -2.08
N GLU A 11 5.72 -18.25 -2.38
CA GLU A 11 5.36 -19.66 -2.38
C GLU A 11 6.06 -20.43 -3.51
N LYS A 12 6.19 -19.80 -4.67
CA LYS A 12 6.88 -20.38 -5.83
C LYS A 12 8.38 -20.55 -5.60
N TYR A 13 8.98 -19.63 -4.83
CA TYR A 13 10.39 -19.71 -4.44
C TYR A 13 10.63 -20.45 -3.13
N ASP A 14 9.58 -21.09 -2.56
CA ASP A 14 9.63 -21.84 -1.30
C ASP A 14 10.21 -21.00 -0.13
N LEU A 15 9.86 -19.73 -0.09
CA LEU A 15 10.29 -18.81 0.96
C LEU A 15 9.36 -18.92 2.16
N GLU A 16 9.83 -19.54 3.23
CA GLU A 16 9.05 -19.72 4.47
C GLU A 16 8.75 -18.38 5.16
N TYR A 17 9.70 -17.43 5.12
CA TYR A 17 9.57 -16.13 5.75
C TYR A 17 10.39 -15.05 5.03
N ILE A 18 9.85 -13.83 4.94
CA ILE A 18 10.55 -12.69 4.35
C ILE A 18 10.64 -11.56 5.39
N TRP A 19 11.86 -11.20 5.75
CA TRP A 19 12.13 -9.97 6.52
C TRP A 19 12.55 -8.84 5.60
N LEU A 20 11.70 -7.83 5.52
CA LEU A 20 11.99 -6.59 4.80
C LEU A 20 12.74 -5.64 5.74
N ILE A 21 14.05 -5.57 5.62
CA ILE A 21 14.89 -4.74 6.49
C ILE A 21 15.02 -3.34 5.91
N SER A 22 14.12 -2.45 6.36
CA SER A 22 14.06 -1.07 5.88
C SER A 22 13.42 -0.15 6.92
N SER A 23 13.87 1.11 6.98
CA SER A 23 13.18 2.18 7.72
C SER A 23 12.06 2.86 6.92
N ASP A 24 11.94 2.54 5.64
CA ASP A 24 10.89 3.00 4.76
C ASP A 24 9.55 2.34 5.11
N LYS A 25 8.58 3.16 5.49
CA LYS A 25 7.24 2.69 5.90
C LYS A 25 6.36 2.24 4.74
N ASP A 26 6.71 2.59 3.51
CA ASP A 26 5.94 2.12 2.35
C ASP A 26 6.04 0.61 2.18
N TRP A 27 7.10 -0.01 2.69
CA TRP A 27 7.23 -1.45 2.73
C TRP A 27 6.23 -2.13 3.68
N ASP A 28 5.53 -1.38 4.55
CA ASP A 28 4.43 -1.90 5.35
C ASP A 28 3.22 -2.30 4.49
N LEU A 29 3.11 -1.77 3.26
CA LEU A 29 2.15 -2.22 2.24
C LEU A 29 2.38 -3.68 1.79
N LEU A 30 3.55 -4.25 2.07
CA LEU A 30 3.91 -5.63 1.76
C LEU A 30 3.74 -6.59 2.95
N VAL A 31 3.44 -6.08 4.14
CA VAL A 31 3.28 -6.90 5.35
C VAL A 31 2.06 -7.80 5.22
N GLN A 32 2.29 -9.10 5.36
CA GLN A 32 1.27 -10.14 5.30
C GLN A 32 1.77 -11.38 6.07
N ASN A 33 1.04 -12.51 5.99
CA ASN A 33 1.50 -13.75 6.60
C ASN A 33 2.91 -14.11 6.14
N ASN A 34 3.81 -14.33 7.12
CA ASN A 34 5.21 -14.66 6.90
C ASN A 34 6.02 -13.59 6.15
N VAL A 35 5.54 -12.34 6.16
CA VAL A 35 6.27 -11.17 5.66
C VAL A 35 6.19 -10.06 6.69
N SER A 36 7.32 -9.61 7.20
CA SER A 36 7.41 -8.49 8.15
C SER A 36 8.41 -7.43 7.68
N ARG A 37 8.26 -6.22 8.21
CA ARG A 37 9.25 -5.17 8.03
C ARG A 37 9.95 -4.85 9.35
N PHE A 38 11.28 -4.94 9.36
CA PHE A 38 12.11 -4.53 10.48
C PHE A 38 12.82 -3.22 10.18
N SER A 39 12.63 -2.22 11.04
CA SER A 39 13.37 -0.96 10.97
C SER A 39 14.61 -1.02 11.86
N TYR A 40 15.78 -0.99 11.25
CA TYR A 40 17.07 -0.94 11.98
C TYR A 40 17.27 0.39 12.72
N VAL A 41 16.57 1.46 12.33
CA VAL A 41 16.65 2.79 12.97
C VAL A 41 15.86 2.78 14.28
N THR A 42 14.62 2.31 14.26
CA THR A 42 13.73 2.29 15.44
C THR A 42 13.84 1.00 16.26
N ARG A 43 14.48 -0.02 15.70
CA ARG A 43 14.57 -1.39 16.27
C ARG A 43 13.18 -2.02 16.49
N LYS A 44 12.21 -1.65 15.68
CA LYS A 44 10.84 -2.17 15.71
C LYS A 44 10.54 -3.00 14.48
N GLU A 45 9.79 -4.06 14.70
CA GLU A 45 9.25 -4.92 13.65
C GLU A 45 7.75 -4.69 13.51
N VAL A 46 7.27 -4.66 12.27
CA VAL A 46 5.85 -4.60 11.91
C VAL A 46 5.48 -5.95 11.29
N THR A 47 4.56 -6.65 11.95
CA THR A 47 3.99 -7.94 11.52
C THR A 47 2.47 -7.82 11.46
N LEU A 48 1.76 -8.81 10.90
CA LEU A 48 0.30 -8.85 11.02
C LEU A 48 -0.17 -8.96 12.48
N GLU A 49 0.55 -9.69 13.33
CA GLU A 49 0.18 -9.92 14.73
C GLU A 49 0.24 -8.64 15.57
N ASN A 50 1.23 -7.79 15.32
CA ASN A 50 1.39 -6.52 16.03
C ASN A 50 0.99 -5.28 15.21
N TRP A 51 0.30 -5.47 14.10
CA TRP A 51 -0.11 -4.39 13.19
C TRP A 51 -0.85 -3.26 13.91
N ASN A 52 -1.77 -3.61 14.80
CA ASN A 52 -2.57 -2.64 15.56
C ASN A 52 -1.77 -1.82 16.59
N ASP A 53 -0.52 -2.21 16.89
CA ASP A 53 0.39 -1.40 17.71
C ASP A 53 0.99 -0.24 16.90
N HIS A 54 0.89 -0.29 15.57
CA HIS A 54 1.48 0.66 14.64
C HIS A 54 0.45 1.49 13.89
N TYR A 55 -0.74 0.93 13.60
CA TYR A 55 -1.76 1.51 12.74
C TYR A 55 -3.17 1.35 13.28
N ASP A 56 -3.99 2.40 13.13
CA ASP A 56 -5.42 2.41 13.51
C ASP A 56 -6.34 1.86 12.39
N VAL A 57 -5.76 1.32 11.33
CA VAL A 57 -6.44 0.72 10.16
C VAL A 57 -5.95 -0.71 9.96
N THR A 58 -6.73 -1.54 9.29
CA THR A 58 -6.25 -2.87 8.88
C THR A 58 -5.21 -2.78 7.76
N PRO A 59 -4.42 -3.82 7.51
CA PRO A 59 -3.51 -3.85 6.36
C PRO A 59 -4.21 -3.60 5.02
N GLU A 60 -5.42 -4.12 4.85
CA GLU A 60 -6.25 -3.94 3.66
C GLU A 60 -6.74 -2.49 3.51
N GLU A 61 -7.05 -1.83 4.62
CA GLU A 61 -7.47 -0.42 4.62
C GLU A 61 -6.29 0.55 4.44
N TYR A 62 -5.06 0.10 4.71
CA TYR A 62 -3.88 0.96 4.72
C TYR A 62 -3.57 1.57 3.36
N ILE A 63 -3.66 0.77 2.28
CA ILE A 63 -3.49 1.30 0.91
C ILE A 63 -4.55 2.36 0.60
N SER A 64 -5.82 2.11 0.96
CA SER A 64 -6.92 3.05 0.73
C SER A 64 -6.75 4.34 1.52
N LEU A 65 -6.26 4.25 2.76
CA LEU A 65 -5.92 5.41 3.56
C LEU A 65 -4.86 6.27 2.86
N LYS A 66 -3.76 5.64 2.38
CA LYS A 66 -2.70 6.34 1.65
C LYS A 66 -3.17 6.93 0.34
N CYS A 67 -4.05 6.25 -0.41
CA CYS A 67 -4.64 6.79 -1.64
C CYS A 67 -5.41 8.09 -1.41
N LEU A 68 -6.18 8.17 -0.32
CA LEU A 68 -6.99 9.35 -0.01
C LEU A 68 -6.17 10.48 0.61
N THR A 69 -5.22 10.15 1.49
CA THR A 69 -4.41 11.17 2.20
C THR A 69 -3.15 11.59 1.45
N GLY A 70 -2.71 10.80 0.48
CA GLY A 70 -1.42 10.96 -0.19
C GLY A 70 -0.23 10.57 0.69
N ASP A 71 0.95 10.74 0.13
CA ASP A 71 2.22 10.59 0.82
C ASP A 71 3.12 11.80 0.57
N LYS A 72 3.39 12.58 1.62
CA LYS A 72 4.23 13.78 1.50
C LYS A 72 5.71 13.46 1.29
N GLY A 73 6.16 12.30 1.79
CA GLY A 73 7.54 11.85 1.64
C GLY A 73 7.88 11.60 0.17
N ASP A 74 6.94 11.00 -0.56
CA ASP A 74 7.09 10.64 -1.98
C ASP A 74 6.44 11.67 -2.92
N ASN A 75 6.04 12.82 -2.39
CA ASN A 75 5.37 13.86 -3.17
C ASN A 75 4.10 13.39 -3.90
N VAL A 76 3.38 12.46 -3.30
CA VAL A 76 2.08 11.96 -3.79
C VAL A 76 0.97 12.81 -3.16
N PRO A 77 0.22 13.60 -3.94
CA PRO A 77 -0.84 14.43 -3.40
C PRO A 77 -2.04 13.58 -2.96
N GLY A 78 -2.59 13.88 -1.78
CA GLY A 78 -3.89 13.35 -1.38
C GLY A 78 -5.05 14.23 -1.87
N ILE A 79 -6.28 13.81 -1.60
CA ILE A 79 -7.47 14.61 -1.87
C ILE A 79 -7.48 15.82 -0.92
N PRO A 80 -7.58 17.06 -1.44
CA PRO A 80 -7.56 18.25 -0.60
C PRO A 80 -8.65 18.22 0.48
N GLY A 81 -8.27 18.48 1.72
CA GLY A 81 -9.20 18.49 2.86
C GLY A 81 -9.52 17.10 3.44
N ILE A 82 -8.97 16.00 2.89
CA ILE A 82 -9.11 14.66 3.42
C ILE A 82 -7.82 14.25 4.14
N GLY A 83 -7.85 14.36 5.47
CA GLY A 83 -6.83 13.79 6.33
C GLY A 83 -7.24 12.40 6.84
N PRO A 84 -6.38 11.74 7.66
CA PRO A 84 -6.58 10.35 8.09
C PRO A 84 -7.96 10.08 8.70
N LYS A 85 -8.47 10.96 9.54
CA LYS A 85 -9.77 10.79 10.20
C LYS A 85 -10.95 10.78 9.21
N ARG A 86 -10.93 11.64 8.19
CA ARG A 86 -11.97 11.69 7.16
C ARG A 86 -11.83 10.54 6.19
N ALA A 87 -10.62 10.20 5.80
CA ALA A 87 -10.33 9.04 4.96
C ALA A 87 -10.84 7.75 5.62
N LEU A 88 -10.54 7.54 6.90
CA LEU A 88 -11.02 6.38 7.66
C LEU A 88 -12.57 6.33 7.73
N GLY A 89 -13.22 7.48 7.92
CA GLY A 89 -14.68 7.58 7.88
C GLY A 89 -15.27 7.14 6.54
N LEU A 90 -14.67 7.58 5.44
CA LEU A 90 -15.08 7.21 4.08
C LEU A 90 -14.84 5.71 3.80
N ILE A 91 -13.68 5.18 4.21
CA ILE A 91 -13.36 3.76 4.07
C ILE A 91 -14.37 2.89 4.82
N LYS A 92 -14.76 3.27 6.04
CA LYS A 92 -15.77 2.53 6.82
C LYS A 92 -17.17 2.60 6.23
N GLU A 93 -17.50 3.68 5.54
CA GLU A 93 -18.83 3.87 4.92
C GLU A 93 -18.94 3.20 3.56
N TYR A 94 -17.93 3.31 2.71
CA TYR A 94 -17.96 2.86 1.32
C TYR A 94 -17.09 1.63 1.02
N GLY A 95 -16.20 1.25 1.92
CA GLY A 95 -15.25 0.18 1.74
C GLY A 95 -13.84 0.70 1.42
N ASP A 96 -13.23 0.23 0.34
CA ASP A 96 -11.89 0.64 -0.08
C ASP A 96 -11.88 1.88 -0.99
N ALA A 97 -10.68 2.33 -1.38
CA ALA A 97 -10.50 3.50 -2.22
C ALA A 97 -11.18 3.37 -3.60
N ILE A 98 -11.16 2.16 -4.17
CA ILE A 98 -11.80 1.91 -5.48
C ILE A 98 -13.31 1.94 -5.34
N SER A 99 -13.86 1.35 -4.28
CA SER A 99 -15.29 1.45 -3.97
C SER A 99 -15.73 2.90 -3.76
N ILE A 100 -14.92 3.73 -3.10
CA ILE A 100 -15.19 5.16 -2.97
C ILE A 100 -15.22 5.83 -4.35
N TYR A 101 -14.25 5.54 -5.21
CA TYR A 101 -14.19 6.04 -6.58
C TYR A 101 -15.44 5.69 -7.38
N ASP A 102 -15.91 4.43 -7.30
CA ASP A 102 -17.09 3.94 -8.02
C ASP A 102 -18.40 4.59 -7.55
N HIS A 103 -18.43 5.11 -6.32
CA HIS A 103 -19.61 5.78 -5.76
C HIS A 103 -19.64 7.30 -6.02
N VAL A 104 -18.62 7.88 -6.64
CA VAL A 104 -18.60 9.31 -6.98
C VAL A 104 -19.68 9.63 -8.04
N PRO A 105 -20.45 10.72 -7.86
CA PRO A 105 -20.34 11.74 -6.83
C PRO A 105 -20.96 11.33 -5.48
N LEU A 106 -20.19 11.45 -4.41
CA LEU A 106 -20.67 11.16 -3.06
C LEU A 106 -21.67 12.24 -2.62
N PRO A 107 -22.75 11.86 -1.91
CA PRO A 107 -23.71 12.80 -1.37
C PRO A 107 -23.15 13.56 -0.16
N GLY A 108 -23.47 14.82 -0.04
CA GLY A 108 -23.12 15.64 1.14
C GLY A 108 -22.80 17.08 0.78
N LYS A 109 -22.88 17.94 1.80
CA LYS A 109 -22.62 19.38 1.68
C LYS A 109 -21.32 19.82 2.37
N TYR A 110 -20.51 18.83 2.79
CA TYR A 110 -19.24 19.13 3.42
C TYR A 110 -18.18 19.46 2.37
N LYS A 111 -17.38 20.48 2.59
CA LYS A 111 -16.31 20.89 1.66
C LYS A 111 -15.34 19.78 1.27
N TYR A 112 -15.07 18.83 2.15
CA TYR A 112 -14.19 17.71 1.82
C TYR A 112 -14.85 16.68 0.89
N ILE A 113 -16.21 16.55 0.92
CA ILE A 113 -16.97 15.74 -0.04
C ILE A 113 -17.00 16.42 -1.40
N GLU A 114 -17.24 17.74 -1.44
CA GLU A 114 -17.14 18.52 -2.68
C GLU A 114 -15.74 18.38 -3.30
N SER A 115 -14.70 18.54 -2.46
CA SER A 115 -13.32 18.37 -2.90
C SER A 115 -13.01 16.96 -3.42
N LEU A 116 -13.55 15.92 -2.79
CA LEU A 116 -13.41 14.54 -3.27
C LEU A 116 -14.08 14.38 -4.63
N ASN A 117 -15.31 14.86 -4.77
CA ASN A 117 -16.07 14.78 -6.02
C ASN A 117 -15.40 15.56 -7.17
N GLU A 118 -14.66 16.62 -6.87
CA GLU A 118 -13.89 17.39 -7.85
C GLU A 118 -12.55 16.74 -8.22
N ASN A 119 -11.94 16.02 -7.28
CA ASN A 119 -10.58 15.47 -7.42
C ASN A 119 -10.55 13.93 -7.41
N TYR A 120 -11.66 13.27 -7.68
CA TYR A 120 -11.79 11.81 -7.58
C TYR A 120 -10.83 11.03 -8.49
N GLU A 121 -10.43 11.60 -9.63
CA GLU A 121 -9.45 11.01 -10.55
C GLU A 121 -8.07 10.80 -9.89
N GLN A 122 -7.80 11.48 -8.79
CA GLN A 122 -6.57 11.26 -8.01
C GLN A 122 -6.56 9.89 -7.32
N ILE A 123 -7.71 9.30 -7.04
CA ILE A 123 -7.83 8.02 -6.32
C ILE A 123 -7.16 6.88 -7.10
N PRO A 124 -7.56 6.58 -8.36
CA PRO A 124 -6.94 5.50 -9.12
C PRO A 124 -5.46 5.77 -9.40
N GLN A 125 -5.06 7.02 -9.64
CA GLN A 125 -3.65 7.39 -9.82
C GLN A 125 -2.82 7.07 -8.58
N ASN A 126 -3.30 7.45 -7.40
CA ASN A 126 -2.63 7.14 -6.14
C ASN A 126 -2.64 5.65 -5.84
N TYR A 127 -3.74 4.94 -6.17
CA TYR A 127 -3.82 3.50 -5.98
C TYR A 127 -2.74 2.78 -6.80
N GLU A 128 -2.56 3.14 -8.06
CA GLU A 128 -1.52 2.57 -8.92
C GLU A 128 -0.11 2.79 -8.34
N LEU A 129 0.15 3.97 -7.76
CA LEU A 129 1.43 4.28 -7.09
C LEU A 129 1.64 3.51 -5.78
N MET A 130 0.57 3.21 -5.05
CA MET A 130 0.63 2.51 -3.76
C MET A 130 0.52 0.99 -3.88
N ASP A 131 0.05 0.48 -5.00
CA ASP A 131 -0.05 -0.97 -5.27
C ASP A 131 1.30 -1.52 -5.74
N LEU A 132 2.15 -1.83 -4.76
CA LEU A 132 3.50 -2.33 -5.02
C LEU A 132 3.52 -3.74 -5.66
N ILE A 133 2.45 -4.50 -5.51
CA ILE A 133 2.37 -5.92 -5.94
C ILE A 133 1.97 -6.05 -7.40
N THR A 134 0.95 -5.32 -7.85
CA THR A 134 0.37 -5.50 -9.20
C THR A 134 1.38 -5.16 -10.29
N TYR A 135 2.11 -4.08 -10.13
CA TYR A 135 2.97 -3.51 -11.18
C TYR A 135 4.47 -3.82 -11.01
N CYS A 136 4.86 -4.59 -9.98
CA CYS A 136 6.28 -4.82 -9.70
C CYS A 136 7.01 -5.54 -10.83
N ASP A 137 6.35 -6.50 -11.49
CA ASP A 137 6.96 -7.27 -12.57
C ASP A 137 7.24 -6.42 -13.81
N ASP A 138 6.30 -5.54 -14.16
CA ASP A 138 6.47 -4.60 -15.28
C ASP A 138 7.60 -3.58 -14.98
N ALA A 139 7.69 -3.11 -13.74
CA ALA A 139 8.73 -2.21 -13.29
C ALA A 139 10.12 -2.85 -13.28
N ILE A 140 10.23 -4.13 -12.93
CA ILE A 140 11.49 -4.90 -12.95
C ILE A 140 11.91 -5.23 -14.38
N GLY A 141 10.97 -5.61 -15.22
CA GLY A 141 11.18 -6.08 -16.59
C GLY A 141 11.56 -7.56 -16.70
N ALA A 142 11.19 -8.19 -17.80
CA ALA A 142 11.29 -9.63 -18.02
C ALA A 142 12.72 -10.20 -17.88
N ASP A 143 13.71 -9.46 -18.36
CA ASP A 143 15.12 -9.87 -18.31
C ASP A 143 15.61 -9.98 -16.87
N ASN A 144 15.32 -8.96 -16.05
CA ASN A 144 15.71 -8.94 -14.64
C ASN A 144 14.93 -9.99 -13.82
N ILE A 145 13.65 -10.22 -14.12
CA ILE A 145 12.87 -11.31 -13.51
C ILE A 145 13.50 -12.67 -13.82
N SER A 146 13.98 -12.88 -15.04
CA SER A 146 14.68 -14.12 -15.41
C SER A 146 15.96 -14.32 -14.58
N VAL A 147 16.72 -13.24 -14.34
CA VAL A 147 17.91 -13.27 -13.47
C VAL A 147 17.51 -13.60 -12.02
N ILE A 148 16.49 -12.94 -11.47
CA ILE A 148 16.00 -13.20 -10.11
C ILE A 148 15.62 -14.67 -9.97
N ARG A 149 14.84 -15.21 -10.92
CA ARG A 149 14.42 -16.62 -10.93
C ARG A 149 15.64 -17.56 -10.93
N GLY A 150 16.64 -17.32 -11.80
CA GLY A 150 17.83 -18.13 -11.85
C GLY A 150 18.63 -18.12 -10.52
N ILE A 151 18.64 -17.01 -9.81
CA ILE A 151 19.27 -16.91 -8.47
C ILE A 151 18.46 -17.72 -7.44
N MET A 152 17.14 -17.58 -7.42
CA MET A 152 16.26 -18.25 -6.46
C MET A 152 16.23 -19.76 -6.67
N ASP A 153 16.24 -20.24 -7.93
CA ASP A 153 16.28 -21.66 -8.26
C ASP A 153 17.62 -22.33 -7.91
N ALA A 154 18.69 -21.55 -7.72
CA ALA A 154 20.03 -22.03 -7.37
C ALA A 154 20.30 -21.99 -5.85
N ALA A 155 19.43 -21.37 -5.05
CA ALA A 155 19.60 -21.22 -3.61
C ALA A 155 19.02 -22.39 -2.82
#